data_dbaafd82956cac935a33e49448ab564c
#
_entry.id   dbaafd82956cac935a33e49448ab564c
#
_cell.length_a   1.000
_cell.length_b   1.000
_cell.length_c   1.000
_cell.angle_alpha   90.00
_cell.angle_beta   90.00
_cell.angle_gamma   90.00
#
_symmetry.space_group_name_H-M   'P 1'
#
loop_
_entity.id
_entity.type
_entity.pdbx_description
1 polymer ?
#
loop_
_entity_poly.entity_id
_entity_poly.type
_entity_poly.pdbx_seq_one_letter_code
_entity_poly.pdbx_strand_id
1 'polypeptide(L)'
;MPKKLIEVALPLEAINAESAREKSIRHGHPSTLHLWWARRPLAAARAVIWSSLVDDPSEHPEQFPTEEEQNKERQRLFNILEKLVKWENSNDPEILDAAKAEILRSTGNNPPPLLDPFAGGGAIPLEAQRLGLEAPAHDLNPVAVMINKAMIEIPPKFAGRPPVNPEAQRQLDVHGNWKGASGLAEDVRYYGQWMKEQAFQRIGHLYPKVKVPAE
;
A
#
# COMPACT_ATOMS: atom_id res chain seq x y z
N MET A 1 -22.96 -14.08 -11.87
CA MET A 1 -21.54 -13.71 -11.71
C MET A 1 -20.78 -15.00 -11.42
N PRO A 2 -19.60 -15.22 -12.00
CA PRO A 2 -18.79 -16.37 -11.66
C PRO A 2 -18.38 -16.31 -10.17
N LYS A 3 -18.25 -17.48 -9.54
CA LYS A 3 -17.74 -17.57 -8.17
C LYS A 3 -16.30 -17.07 -8.13
N LYS A 4 -16.01 -16.29 -7.10
CA LYS A 4 -14.67 -15.78 -6.88
C LYS A 4 -13.88 -16.70 -5.96
N LEU A 5 -12.56 -16.60 -6.03
CA LEU A 5 -11.68 -17.44 -5.22
C LEU A 5 -11.98 -17.34 -3.72
N ILE A 6 -12.33 -16.15 -3.23
CA ILE A 6 -12.69 -15.88 -1.83
C ILE A 6 -13.93 -16.66 -1.37
N GLU A 7 -14.83 -17.01 -2.29
CA GLU A 7 -16.07 -17.74 -1.99
C GLU A 7 -15.83 -19.25 -1.84
N VAL A 8 -14.69 -19.75 -2.32
CA VAL A 8 -14.38 -21.18 -2.35
C VAL A 8 -13.30 -21.54 -1.34
N ALA A 9 -12.11 -20.98 -1.46
CA ALA A 9 -10.99 -21.27 -0.57
C ALA A 9 -9.92 -20.17 -0.58
N LEU A 10 -9.23 -20.01 0.55
CA LEU A 10 -8.10 -19.10 0.73
C LEU A 10 -7.00 -19.74 1.56
N PRO A 11 -5.72 -19.39 1.36
CA PRO A 11 -4.61 -19.79 2.21
C PRO A 11 -4.60 -18.95 3.51
N LEU A 12 -5.61 -19.16 4.38
CA LEU A 12 -5.86 -18.32 5.56
C LEU A 12 -4.70 -18.30 6.55
N GLU A 13 -3.94 -19.40 6.65
CA GLU A 13 -2.78 -19.47 7.55
C GLU A 13 -1.72 -18.44 7.16
N ALA A 14 -1.34 -18.39 5.88
CA ALA A 14 -0.36 -17.45 5.36
C ALA A 14 -0.83 -16.00 5.50
N ILE A 15 -2.11 -15.71 5.17
CA ILE A 15 -2.71 -14.39 5.28
C ILE A 15 -2.70 -13.90 6.73
N ASN A 16 -3.09 -14.77 7.67
CA ASN A 16 -3.15 -14.43 9.09
C ASN A 16 -1.75 -14.24 9.70
N ALA A 17 -0.79 -15.06 9.31
CA ALA A 17 0.61 -14.94 9.74
C ALA A 17 1.21 -13.59 9.32
N GLU A 18 1.06 -13.19 8.05
CA GLU A 18 1.57 -11.90 7.58
C GLU A 18 0.79 -10.71 8.19
N SER A 19 -0.52 -10.83 8.36
CA SER A 19 -1.33 -9.80 9.04
C SER A 19 -0.92 -9.60 10.50
N ALA A 20 -0.52 -10.64 11.20
CA ALA A 20 0.01 -10.54 12.56
C ALA A 20 1.40 -9.92 12.59
N ARG A 21 2.27 -10.31 11.63
CA ARG A 21 3.64 -9.81 11.49
C ARG A 21 3.70 -8.30 11.20
N GLU A 22 2.75 -7.75 10.46
CA GLU A 22 2.70 -6.31 10.15
C GLU A 22 2.73 -5.43 11.41
N LYS A 23 2.19 -5.90 12.54
CA LYS A 23 2.18 -5.14 13.80
C LYS A 23 3.57 -4.84 14.34
N SER A 24 4.59 -5.62 13.94
CA SER A 24 5.99 -5.46 14.35
C SER A 24 6.82 -4.57 13.40
N ILE A 25 6.32 -4.27 12.20
CA ILE A 25 7.06 -3.50 11.19
C ILE A 25 7.12 -2.03 11.59
N ARG A 26 8.34 -1.48 11.70
CA ARG A 26 8.60 -0.11 12.18
C ARG A 26 9.08 0.84 11.07
N HIS A 27 9.56 0.33 9.95
CA HIS A 27 10.13 1.14 8.87
C HIS A 27 9.31 1.00 7.59
N GLY A 28 8.95 2.14 7.00
CA GLY A 28 8.24 2.21 5.71
C GLY A 28 6.78 1.77 5.74
N HIS A 29 6.27 1.25 6.84
CA HIS A 29 4.87 0.85 6.96
C HIS A 29 3.97 2.10 7.14
N PRO A 30 2.78 2.15 6.51
CA PRO A 30 1.86 3.29 6.61
C PRO A 30 1.47 3.70 8.03
N SER A 31 1.52 2.78 9.01
CA SER A 31 1.30 3.10 10.42
C SER A 31 2.35 4.05 11.01
N THR A 32 3.52 4.19 10.37
CA THR A 32 4.56 5.12 10.79
C THR A 32 4.29 6.57 10.36
N LEU A 33 3.47 6.78 9.32
CA LEU A 33 3.01 8.11 8.94
C LEU A 33 2.04 8.67 9.98
N HIS A 34 1.01 7.89 10.31
CA HIS A 34 0.02 8.24 11.33
C HIS A 34 -0.59 6.98 11.95
N LEU A 35 -0.65 6.94 13.28
CA LEU A 35 -1.29 5.85 13.99
C LEU A 35 -2.81 5.97 13.87
N TRP A 36 -3.46 4.93 13.34
CA TRP A 36 -4.91 4.84 13.22
C TRP A 36 -5.38 3.56 13.92
N TRP A 37 -6.17 3.69 14.99
CA TRP A 37 -6.55 2.56 15.87
C TRP A 37 -7.33 1.45 15.18
N ALA A 38 -8.11 1.78 14.15
CA ALA A 38 -8.93 0.83 13.40
C ALA A 38 -8.32 0.44 12.04
N ARG A 39 -7.00 0.65 11.83
CA ARG A 39 -6.35 0.27 10.58
C ARG A 39 -6.42 -1.24 10.36
N ARG A 40 -6.93 -1.65 9.21
CA ARG A 40 -6.91 -3.05 8.78
C ARG A 40 -5.49 -3.45 8.38
N PRO A 41 -5.07 -4.71 8.60
CA PRO A 41 -3.82 -5.22 8.08
C PRO A 41 -3.77 -5.09 6.55
N LEU A 42 -2.66 -4.62 6.00
CA LEU A 42 -2.49 -4.46 4.55
C LEU A 42 -2.49 -5.81 3.84
N ALA A 43 -1.86 -6.83 4.45
CA ALA A 43 -1.87 -8.21 3.94
C ALA A 43 -3.30 -8.74 3.78
N ALA A 44 -4.14 -8.58 4.82
CA ALA A 44 -5.54 -9.00 4.76
C ALA A 44 -6.33 -8.20 3.72
N ALA A 45 -6.15 -6.87 3.66
CA ALA A 45 -6.83 -6.03 2.67
C ALA A 45 -6.48 -6.46 1.24
N ARG A 46 -5.20 -6.69 0.97
CA ARG A 46 -4.69 -7.12 -0.33
C ARG A 46 -5.23 -8.48 -0.72
N ALA A 47 -5.22 -9.44 0.22
CA ALA A 47 -5.76 -10.77 0.00
C ALA A 47 -7.25 -10.76 -0.34
N VAL A 48 -8.04 -10.01 0.43
CA VAL A 48 -9.50 -9.92 0.22
C VAL A 48 -9.81 -9.25 -1.11
N ILE A 49 -9.18 -8.13 -1.43
CA ILE A 49 -9.42 -7.42 -2.69
C ILE A 49 -9.10 -8.33 -3.88
N TRP A 50 -7.90 -8.92 -3.87
CA TRP A 50 -7.45 -9.76 -4.98
C TRP A 50 -8.36 -10.98 -5.18
N SER A 51 -8.65 -11.70 -4.11
CA SER A 51 -9.45 -12.93 -4.18
C SER A 51 -10.93 -12.69 -4.45
N SER A 52 -11.43 -11.47 -4.20
CA SER A 52 -12.79 -11.07 -4.58
C SER A 52 -12.94 -10.74 -6.07
N LEU A 53 -11.83 -10.54 -6.78
CA LEU A 53 -11.83 -10.22 -8.20
C LEU A 53 -11.41 -11.39 -9.09
N VAL A 54 -10.60 -12.31 -8.56
CA VAL A 54 -10.11 -13.47 -9.28
C VAL A 54 -11.14 -14.61 -9.25
N ASP A 55 -11.45 -15.19 -10.41
CA ASP A 55 -12.38 -16.29 -10.54
C ASP A 55 -11.83 -17.58 -9.93
N ASP A 56 -12.69 -18.38 -9.29
CA ASP A 56 -12.32 -19.74 -8.92
C ASP A 56 -12.25 -20.62 -10.17
N PRO A 57 -11.26 -21.53 -10.29
CA PRO A 57 -11.13 -22.44 -11.43
C PRO A 57 -12.37 -23.27 -11.75
N SER A 58 -13.25 -23.53 -10.78
CA SER A 58 -14.50 -24.27 -10.98
C SER A 58 -15.50 -23.56 -11.89
N GLU A 59 -15.34 -22.24 -12.09
CA GLU A 59 -16.18 -21.46 -13.02
C GLU A 59 -15.72 -21.58 -14.50
N HIS A 60 -14.59 -22.22 -14.74
CA HIS A 60 -14.01 -22.42 -16.07
C HIS A 60 -13.84 -23.90 -16.43
N PRO A 61 -14.94 -24.70 -16.45
CA PRO A 61 -14.87 -26.14 -16.71
C PRO A 61 -14.33 -26.48 -18.12
N GLU A 62 -14.38 -25.54 -19.05
CA GLU A 62 -13.78 -25.65 -20.38
C GLU A 62 -12.24 -25.65 -20.35
N GLN A 63 -11.64 -25.02 -19.33
CA GLN A 63 -10.19 -24.96 -19.13
C GLN A 63 -9.72 -25.98 -18.09
N PHE A 64 -10.54 -26.22 -17.07
CA PHE A 64 -10.27 -27.11 -15.94
C PHE A 64 -11.41 -28.09 -15.73
N PRO A 65 -11.54 -29.13 -16.62
CA PRO A 65 -12.69 -30.03 -16.62
C PRO A 65 -12.73 -30.98 -15.42
N THR A 66 -11.62 -31.22 -14.75
CA THR A 66 -11.56 -32.14 -13.62
C THR A 66 -11.29 -31.40 -12.30
N GLU A 67 -11.74 -31.98 -11.20
CA GLU A 67 -11.47 -31.45 -9.86
C GLU A 67 -9.96 -31.37 -9.57
N GLU A 68 -9.19 -32.31 -10.09
CA GLU A 68 -7.73 -32.34 -9.95
C GLU A 68 -7.08 -31.12 -10.63
N GLU A 69 -7.50 -30.79 -11.85
CA GLU A 69 -7.03 -29.62 -12.59
C GLU A 69 -7.45 -28.33 -11.91
N GLN A 70 -8.68 -28.22 -11.42
CA GLN A 70 -9.16 -27.09 -10.64
C GLN A 70 -8.32 -26.89 -9.36
N ASN A 71 -8.01 -27.96 -8.65
CA ASN A 71 -7.19 -27.91 -7.45
C ASN A 71 -5.74 -27.53 -7.75
N LYS A 72 -5.18 -28.00 -8.86
CA LYS A 72 -3.84 -27.59 -9.32
C LYS A 72 -3.77 -26.11 -9.65
N GLU A 73 -4.77 -25.59 -10.37
CA GLU A 73 -4.84 -24.17 -10.70
C GLU A 73 -5.10 -23.32 -9.44
N ARG A 74 -5.96 -23.77 -8.54
CA ARG A 74 -6.21 -23.10 -7.26
C ARG A 74 -4.94 -23.02 -6.44
N GLN A 75 -4.11 -24.06 -6.43
CA GLN A 75 -2.81 -24.04 -5.76
C GLN A 75 -1.85 -23.04 -6.41
N ARG A 76 -1.87 -22.88 -7.75
CA ARG A 76 -1.10 -21.84 -8.45
C ARG A 76 -1.53 -20.44 -8.01
N LEU A 77 -2.84 -20.19 -7.91
CA LEU A 77 -3.40 -18.93 -7.43
C LEU A 77 -3.02 -18.66 -5.97
N PHE A 78 -3.05 -19.69 -5.12
CA PHE A 78 -2.59 -19.56 -3.72
C PHE A 78 -1.11 -19.18 -3.63
N ASN A 79 -0.26 -19.77 -4.46
CA ASN A 79 1.16 -19.43 -4.51
C ASN A 79 1.40 -17.95 -4.90
N ILE A 80 0.55 -17.40 -5.78
CA ILE A 80 0.58 -15.95 -6.09
C ILE A 80 0.16 -15.16 -4.86
N LEU A 81 -0.96 -15.52 -4.23
CA LEU A 81 -1.51 -14.81 -3.08
C LEU A 81 -0.56 -14.83 -1.87
N GLU A 82 0.06 -15.98 -1.58
CA GLU A 82 1.04 -16.12 -0.50
C GLU A 82 2.28 -15.24 -0.69
N LYS A 83 2.72 -15.05 -1.93
CA LYS A 83 3.79 -14.09 -2.25
C LYS A 83 3.29 -12.65 -2.15
N LEU A 84 2.08 -12.40 -2.65
CA LEU A 84 1.47 -11.09 -2.70
C LEU A 84 1.24 -10.49 -1.30
N VAL A 85 0.87 -11.28 -0.30
CA VAL A 85 0.60 -10.78 1.07
C VAL A 85 1.85 -10.42 1.86
N LYS A 86 3.04 -10.87 1.45
CA LYS A 86 4.29 -10.55 2.15
C LYS A 86 4.62 -9.06 2.05
N TRP A 87 5.00 -8.47 3.18
CA TRP A 87 5.35 -7.06 3.22
C TRP A 87 6.52 -6.69 2.29
N GLU A 88 7.53 -7.53 2.24
CA GLU A 88 8.72 -7.34 1.41
C GLU A 88 8.39 -7.20 -0.08
N ASN A 89 7.31 -7.85 -0.51
CA ASN A 89 6.84 -7.88 -1.89
C ASN A 89 5.84 -6.76 -2.23
N SER A 90 5.56 -5.86 -1.28
CA SER A 90 4.53 -4.83 -1.46
C SER A 90 4.77 -3.88 -2.64
N ASN A 91 6.01 -3.76 -3.09
CA ASN A 91 6.42 -2.92 -4.22
C ASN A 91 7.22 -3.73 -5.25
N ASP A 92 7.19 -5.07 -5.20
CA ASP A 92 7.82 -5.93 -6.17
C ASP A 92 7.00 -5.95 -7.47
N PRO A 93 7.53 -5.40 -8.58
CA PRO A 93 6.78 -5.28 -9.82
C PRO A 93 6.40 -6.63 -10.41
N GLU A 94 7.27 -7.65 -10.29
CA GLU A 94 7.00 -8.98 -10.86
C GLU A 94 5.80 -9.63 -10.18
N ILE A 95 5.73 -9.56 -8.84
CA ILE A 95 4.62 -10.14 -8.07
C ILE A 95 3.33 -9.33 -8.26
N LEU A 96 3.43 -7.99 -8.27
CA LEU A 96 2.27 -7.14 -8.50
C LEU A 96 1.70 -7.31 -9.91
N ASP A 97 2.55 -7.44 -10.91
CA ASP A 97 2.10 -7.61 -12.30
C ASP A 97 1.48 -8.99 -12.52
N ALA A 98 2.02 -10.06 -11.88
CA ALA A 98 1.39 -11.37 -11.89
C ALA A 98 0.00 -11.32 -11.24
N ALA A 99 -0.14 -10.63 -10.10
CA ALA A 99 -1.43 -10.49 -9.43
C ALA A 99 -2.45 -9.67 -10.25
N LYS A 100 -2.01 -8.58 -10.88
CA LYS A 100 -2.85 -7.75 -11.76
C LYS A 100 -3.30 -8.52 -13.00
N ALA A 101 -2.43 -9.34 -13.58
CA ALA A 101 -2.77 -10.17 -14.74
C ALA A 101 -3.94 -11.12 -14.44
N GLU A 102 -3.99 -11.71 -13.23
CA GLU A 102 -5.12 -12.56 -12.83
C GLU A 102 -6.42 -11.77 -12.65
N ILE A 103 -6.35 -10.56 -12.08
CA ILE A 103 -7.51 -9.67 -12.00
C ILE A 103 -8.03 -9.34 -13.41
N LEU A 104 -7.15 -8.93 -14.31
CA LEU A 104 -7.52 -8.57 -15.70
C LEU A 104 -8.13 -9.77 -16.41
N ARG A 105 -7.56 -10.96 -16.26
CA ARG A 105 -8.09 -12.21 -16.83
C ARG A 105 -9.52 -12.48 -16.36
N SER A 106 -9.76 -12.37 -15.06
CA SER A 106 -11.05 -12.68 -14.42
C SER A 106 -12.11 -11.58 -14.63
N THR A 107 -11.70 -10.39 -15.06
CA THR A 107 -12.61 -9.24 -15.26
C THR A 107 -12.73 -8.79 -16.71
N GLY A 108 -12.22 -9.58 -17.65
CA GLY A 108 -12.25 -9.25 -19.08
C GLY A 108 -11.52 -7.95 -19.42
N ASN A 109 -10.38 -7.69 -18.76
CA ASN A 109 -9.57 -6.46 -18.85
C ASN A 109 -10.30 -5.17 -18.40
N ASN A 110 -11.37 -5.30 -17.66
CA ASN A 110 -12.14 -4.17 -17.13
C ASN A 110 -12.44 -4.36 -15.63
N PRO A 111 -11.45 -4.24 -14.75
CA PRO A 111 -11.66 -4.42 -13.33
C PRO A 111 -12.60 -3.33 -12.78
N PRO A 112 -13.56 -3.69 -11.92
CA PRO A 112 -14.46 -2.71 -11.33
C PRO A 112 -13.71 -1.79 -10.35
N PRO A 113 -14.14 -0.53 -10.19
CA PRO A 113 -13.63 0.33 -9.14
C PRO A 113 -14.02 -0.20 -7.76
N LEU A 114 -13.17 0.05 -6.77
CA LEU A 114 -13.41 -0.32 -5.38
C LEU A 114 -13.76 0.94 -4.58
N LEU A 115 -14.97 1.03 -4.07
CA LEU A 115 -15.39 2.12 -3.18
C LEU A 115 -15.17 1.76 -1.72
N ASP A 116 -14.41 2.58 -0.99
CA ASP A 116 -14.30 2.52 0.46
C ASP A 116 -14.95 3.77 1.09
N PRO A 117 -16.20 3.67 1.58
CA PRO A 117 -16.93 4.81 2.15
C PRO A 117 -16.46 5.18 3.57
N PHE A 118 -15.64 4.36 4.23
CA PHE A 118 -15.14 4.54 5.59
C PHE A 118 -13.64 4.21 5.65
N ALA A 119 -12.85 4.90 4.84
CA ALA A 119 -11.45 4.54 4.55
C ALA A 119 -10.51 4.59 5.77
N GLY A 120 -10.84 5.38 6.81
CA GLY A 120 -10.05 5.47 8.02
C GLY A 120 -8.57 5.68 7.76
N GLY A 121 -7.74 4.73 8.19
CA GLY A 121 -6.29 4.74 7.94
C GLY A 121 -5.85 4.38 6.53
N GLY A 122 -6.77 4.18 5.57
CA GLY A 122 -6.47 4.04 4.15
C GLY A 122 -5.87 2.70 3.72
N ALA A 123 -6.04 1.63 4.50
CA ALA A 123 -5.46 0.32 4.15
C ALA A 123 -6.07 -0.26 2.86
N ILE A 124 -7.39 -0.23 2.74
CA ILE A 124 -8.12 -0.80 1.61
C ILE A 124 -7.82 -0.03 0.31
N PRO A 125 -8.00 1.31 0.24
CA PRO A 125 -7.72 2.04 -0.99
C PRO A 125 -6.24 2.03 -1.39
N LEU A 126 -5.31 1.96 -0.42
CA LEU A 126 -3.89 1.82 -0.72
C LEU A 126 -3.59 0.49 -1.44
N GLU A 127 -4.12 -0.61 -0.92
CA GLU A 127 -3.89 -1.93 -1.52
C GLU A 127 -4.64 -2.11 -2.84
N ALA A 128 -5.83 -1.51 -2.99
CA ALA A 128 -6.53 -1.46 -4.27
C ALA A 128 -5.70 -0.72 -5.33
N GLN A 129 -5.13 0.44 -5.00
CA GLN A 129 -4.25 1.19 -5.89
C GLN A 129 -3.01 0.37 -6.30
N ARG A 130 -2.38 -0.37 -5.37
CA ARG A 130 -1.25 -1.26 -5.68
C ARG A 130 -1.62 -2.35 -6.68
N LEU A 131 -2.84 -2.86 -6.59
CA LEU A 131 -3.40 -3.84 -7.51
C LEU A 131 -3.90 -3.23 -8.84
N GLY A 132 -3.72 -1.92 -9.03
CA GLY A 132 -4.08 -1.23 -10.27
C GLY A 132 -5.56 -0.89 -10.40
N LEU A 133 -6.31 -0.89 -9.29
CA LEU A 133 -7.72 -0.56 -9.27
C LEU A 133 -7.94 0.94 -9.06
N GLU A 134 -8.99 1.48 -9.65
CA GLU A 134 -9.56 2.75 -9.22
C GLU A 134 -10.20 2.58 -7.84
N ALA A 135 -9.83 3.42 -6.88
CA ALA A 135 -10.25 3.26 -5.49
C ALA A 135 -10.74 4.58 -4.88
N PRO A 136 -11.97 5.03 -5.20
CA PRO A 136 -12.61 6.13 -4.49
C PRO A 136 -12.69 5.83 -2.99
N ALA A 137 -12.20 6.77 -2.17
CA ALA A 137 -12.14 6.63 -0.73
C ALA A 137 -12.77 7.85 -0.04
N HIS A 138 -13.63 7.60 0.92
CA HIS A 138 -14.32 8.63 1.69
C HIS A 138 -14.18 8.38 3.19
N ASP A 139 -14.25 9.45 3.97
CA ASP A 139 -14.37 9.40 5.42
C ASP A 139 -14.97 10.70 5.94
N LEU A 140 -15.73 10.63 7.03
CA LEU A 140 -16.25 11.82 7.71
C LEU A 140 -15.18 12.51 8.57
N ASN A 141 -14.16 11.77 9.00
CA ASN A 141 -13.08 12.31 9.82
C ASN A 141 -12.03 12.99 8.92
N PRO A 142 -11.82 14.32 9.05
CA PRO A 142 -10.84 15.05 8.22
C PRO A 142 -9.40 14.55 8.40
N VAL A 143 -9.06 13.97 9.56
CA VAL A 143 -7.74 13.36 9.79
C VAL A 143 -7.57 12.12 8.91
N ALA A 144 -8.59 11.26 8.81
CA ALA A 144 -8.57 10.12 7.90
C ALA A 144 -8.40 10.57 6.43
N VAL A 145 -9.13 11.61 6.01
CA VAL A 145 -8.99 12.19 4.68
C VAL A 145 -7.56 12.67 4.42
N MET A 146 -6.93 13.36 5.40
CA MET A 146 -5.55 13.83 5.29
C MET A 146 -4.54 12.68 5.20
N ILE A 147 -4.75 11.60 5.99
CA ILE A 147 -3.90 10.40 5.92
C ILE A 147 -3.99 9.77 4.52
N ASN A 148 -5.20 9.60 4.00
CA ASN A 148 -5.41 9.03 2.66
C ASN A 148 -4.76 9.90 1.58
N LYS A 149 -4.94 11.21 1.61
CA LYS A 149 -4.29 12.13 0.67
C LYS A 149 -2.76 12.04 0.72
N ALA A 150 -2.19 12.04 1.91
CA ALA A 150 -0.74 11.97 2.10
C ALA A 150 -0.13 10.64 1.62
N MET A 151 -0.86 9.51 1.75
CA MET A 151 -0.38 8.20 1.35
C MET A 151 -0.65 7.85 -0.13
N ILE A 152 -1.84 8.20 -0.62
CA ILE A 152 -2.40 7.58 -1.82
C ILE A 152 -2.49 8.60 -2.96
N GLU A 153 -2.91 9.85 -2.67
CA GLU A 153 -3.17 10.85 -3.69
C GLU A 153 -1.93 11.68 -4.03
N ILE A 154 -1.22 12.18 -3.02
CA ILE A 154 -0.11 13.12 -3.21
C ILE A 154 1.12 12.44 -3.83
N PRO A 155 1.63 11.30 -3.34
CA PRO A 155 2.87 10.73 -3.86
C PRO A 155 2.84 10.41 -5.35
N PRO A 156 1.78 9.83 -5.93
CA PRO A 156 1.70 9.60 -7.38
C PRO A 156 1.69 10.88 -8.20
N LYS A 157 1.07 11.97 -7.71
CA LYS A 157 1.03 13.26 -8.43
C LYS A 157 2.41 13.89 -8.60
N PHE A 158 3.34 13.59 -7.71
CA PHE A 158 4.70 14.11 -7.72
C PHE A 158 5.75 13.06 -8.13
N ALA A 159 5.31 11.89 -8.58
CA ALA A 159 6.23 10.86 -9.05
C ALA A 159 7.07 11.36 -10.23
N GLY A 160 8.38 11.11 -10.17
CA GLY A 160 9.34 11.52 -11.19
C GLY A 160 9.66 13.03 -11.21
N ARG A 161 9.09 13.83 -10.31
CA ARG A 161 9.38 15.27 -10.24
C ARG A 161 10.59 15.56 -9.36
N PRO A 162 11.44 16.53 -9.74
CA PRO A 162 12.53 17.00 -8.90
C PRO A 162 11.98 17.72 -7.66
N PRO A 163 12.75 17.78 -6.57
CA PRO A 163 12.41 18.58 -5.41
C PRO A 163 12.40 20.08 -5.74
N VAL A 164 11.62 20.84 -4.99
CA VAL A 164 11.48 22.30 -5.17
C VAL A 164 12.19 23.11 -4.09
N ASN A 165 12.79 22.47 -3.09
CA ASN A 165 13.51 23.16 -2.03
C ASN A 165 14.78 23.85 -2.55
N PRO A 166 15.20 24.99 -1.95
CA PRO A 166 16.31 25.81 -2.45
C PRO A 166 17.66 25.11 -2.47
N GLU A 167 17.90 24.17 -1.55
CA GLU A 167 19.18 23.44 -1.48
C GLU A 167 19.29 22.43 -2.63
N ALA A 168 18.24 21.64 -2.85
CA ALA A 168 18.20 20.70 -3.96
C ALA A 168 18.27 21.41 -5.31
N GLN A 169 17.61 22.57 -5.46
CA GLN A 169 17.70 23.36 -6.70
C GLN A 169 19.12 23.86 -7.00
N ARG A 170 19.91 24.19 -5.98
CA ARG A 170 21.33 24.55 -6.17
C ARG A 170 22.22 23.37 -6.58
N GLN A 171 21.80 22.13 -6.23
CA GLN A 171 22.52 20.90 -6.53
C GLN A 171 22.04 20.23 -7.82
N LEU A 172 20.98 20.76 -8.47
CA LEU A 172 20.36 20.18 -9.68
C LEU A 172 21.26 20.18 -10.94
N ASP A 173 22.45 20.79 -10.89
CA ASP A 173 23.50 20.62 -11.91
C ASP A 173 24.10 19.22 -11.94
N VAL A 174 23.74 18.34 -11.00
CA VAL A 174 24.19 16.93 -10.89
C VAL A 174 22.99 15.99 -11.07
N HIS A 175 22.72 15.63 -12.29
CA HIS A 175 21.94 14.46 -12.79
C HIS A 175 21.09 13.66 -11.78
N GLY A 176 20.04 14.22 -11.23
CA GLY A 176 19.11 13.51 -10.37
C GLY A 176 18.04 12.77 -11.17
N ASN A 177 18.20 11.46 -11.32
CA ASN A 177 17.09 10.61 -11.78
C ASN A 177 16.12 10.41 -10.59
N TRP A 178 15.10 11.24 -10.49
CA TRP A 178 14.11 11.22 -9.41
C TRP A 178 13.09 10.10 -9.66
N LYS A 179 13.39 8.89 -9.16
CA LYS A 179 12.48 7.74 -9.28
C LYS A 179 11.37 7.81 -8.24
N GLY A 180 10.15 7.44 -8.65
CA GLY A 180 8.98 7.45 -7.75
C GLY A 180 8.79 8.81 -7.09
N ALA A 181 8.51 8.86 -5.81
CA ALA A 181 8.28 10.08 -5.03
C ALA A 181 9.54 10.59 -4.29
N SER A 182 10.75 10.26 -4.78
CA SER A 182 12.01 10.64 -4.10
C SER A 182 12.21 12.16 -4.00
N GLY A 183 11.82 12.93 -5.03
CA GLY A 183 11.88 14.40 -4.98
C GLY A 183 10.94 14.98 -3.92
N LEU A 184 9.71 14.46 -3.83
CA LEU A 184 8.77 14.83 -2.77
C LEU A 184 9.32 14.49 -1.38
N ALA A 185 9.93 13.31 -1.22
CA ALA A 185 10.53 12.89 0.05
C ALA A 185 11.67 13.82 0.49
N GLU A 186 12.46 14.32 -0.45
CA GLU A 186 13.52 15.28 -0.19
C GLU A 186 12.93 16.63 0.29
N ASP A 187 11.89 17.13 -0.37
CA ASP A 187 11.19 18.35 0.06
C ASP A 187 10.58 18.20 1.46
N VAL A 188 9.93 17.06 1.75
CA VAL A 188 9.36 16.81 3.09
C VAL A 188 10.46 16.81 4.15
N ARG A 189 11.63 16.20 3.87
CA ARG A 189 12.77 16.20 4.78
C ARG A 189 13.29 17.61 5.03
N TYR A 190 13.53 18.38 3.97
CA TYR A 190 14.05 19.75 4.04
C TYR A 190 13.11 20.66 4.83
N TYR A 191 11.83 20.73 4.43
CA TYR A 191 10.87 21.61 5.09
C TYR A 191 10.53 21.14 6.52
N GLY A 192 10.56 19.83 6.78
CA GLY A 192 10.43 19.29 8.13
C GLY A 192 11.55 19.74 9.06
N GLN A 193 12.79 19.70 8.59
CA GLN A 193 13.94 20.21 9.35
C GLN A 193 13.85 21.72 9.55
N TRP A 194 13.52 22.48 8.50
CA TRP A 194 13.31 23.91 8.60
C TRP A 194 12.23 24.29 9.63
N MET A 195 11.08 23.60 9.61
CA MET A 195 10.00 23.80 10.60
C MET A 195 10.47 23.52 12.02
N LYS A 196 11.23 22.44 12.22
CA LYS A 196 11.81 22.10 13.53
C LYS A 196 12.71 23.19 14.06
N GLU A 197 13.60 23.73 13.22
CA GLU A 197 14.52 24.80 13.58
C GLU A 197 13.79 26.11 13.92
N GLN A 198 12.81 26.50 13.09
CA GLN A 198 11.98 27.68 13.34
C GLN A 198 11.16 27.53 14.64
N ALA A 199 10.61 26.36 14.89
CA ALA A 199 9.88 26.08 16.13
C ALA A 199 10.84 26.17 17.33
N PHE A 200 12.03 25.58 17.25
CA PHE A 200 13.02 25.64 18.33
C PHE A 200 13.47 27.07 18.64
N GLN A 201 13.69 27.89 17.63
CA GLN A 201 14.01 29.30 17.83
C GLN A 201 12.91 30.08 18.56
N ARG A 202 11.64 29.78 18.27
CA ARG A 202 10.48 30.49 18.86
C ARG A 202 10.12 30.02 20.25
N ILE A 203 10.14 28.70 20.49
CA ILE A 203 9.60 28.10 21.72
C ILE A 203 10.61 27.22 22.48
N GLY A 204 11.84 27.03 21.97
CA GLY A 204 12.85 26.17 22.58
C GLY A 204 13.23 26.59 24.02
N HIS A 205 13.10 27.90 24.34
CA HIS A 205 13.33 28.42 25.69
C HIS A 205 12.29 27.93 26.71
N LEU A 206 11.12 27.43 26.26
CA LEU A 206 10.08 26.91 27.14
C LEU A 206 10.35 25.45 27.55
N TYR A 207 11.31 24.77 26.90
CA TYR A 207 11.65 23.38 27.21
C TYR A 207 12.84 23.33 28.18
N PRO A 208 12.73 22.68 29.33
CA PRO A 208 13.82 22.54 30.28
C PRO A 208 14.96 21.72 29.70
N LYS A 209 16.19 22.18 29.90
CA LYS A 209 17.39 21.40 29.52
C LYS A 209 17.62 20.32 30.57
N VAL A 210 17.55 19.06 30.16
CA VAL A 210 17.89 17.90 30.99
C VAL A 210 19.30 17.44 30.65
N LYS A 211 20.18 17.28 31.65
CA LYS A 211 21.48 16.62 31.47
C LYS A 211 21.23 15.13 31.32
N VAL A 212 21.51 14.58 30.14
CA VAL A 212 21.54 13.13 29.92
C VAL A 212 22.97 12.69 30.28
N PRO A 213 23.14 11.73 31.22
CA PRO A 213 24.46 11.15 31.47
C PRO A 213 24.99 10.53 30.18
N ALA A 214 26.29 10.70 29.89
CA ALA A 214 26.92 9.93 28.84
C ALA A 214 27.02 8.46 29.31
N GLU A 215 26.54 7.53 28.49
CA GLU A 215 26.77 6.10 28.68
C GLU A 215 28.23 5.73 28.44
#